data_8f2fcb4c566fbb711465475e9acdfee1
#
_entry.id   8f2fcb4c566fbb711465475e9acdfee1
#
_cell.length_a   1.000
_cell.length_b   1.000
_cell.length_c   1.000
_cell.angle_alpha   90.00
_cell.angle_beta   90.00
_cell.angle_gamma   90.00
#
_symmetry.space_group_name_H-M   'P 1'
#
loop_
_entity.id
_entity.type
_entity.pdbx_description
1 polymer ?
#
loop_
_entity_poly.entity_id
_entity_poly.type
_entity_poly.pdbx_seq_one_letter_code
_entity_poly.pdbx_strand_id
1 'polypeptide(L)'
;MEELYKAIEEKIKSCGYPRAISGEAVYEDICDQIDGKENGSYVLLSKFEDDAIFEYHITVMDQDFNLGILTMRLPEGVFKVNFDE
;
A
#
# COMPACT_ATOMS: atom_id res chain seq x y z
N MET A 1 -7.57 5.84 -13.43
CA MET A 1 -6.41 5.56 -12.55
C MET A 1 -6.17 6.67 -11.53
N GLU A 2 -6.32 7.94 -11.93
CA GLU A 2 -6.14 9.03 -10.97
C GLU A 2 -7.08 8.95 -9.77
N GLU A 3 -8.31 8.53 -9.99
CA GLU A 3 -9.27 8.37 -8.90
C GLU A 3 -8.82 7.31 -7.90
N LEU A 4 -8.22 6.23 -8.39
CA LEU A 4 -7.69 5.17 -7.54
C LEU A 4 -6.52 5.69 -6.70
N TYR A 5 -5.61 6.44 -7.32
CA TYR A 5 -4.47 7.03 -6.62
C TYR A 5 -4.93 7.98 -5.52
N LYS A 6 -5.91 8.81 -5.82
CA LYS A 6 -6.47 9.74 -4.84
C LYS A 6 -7.15 9.00 -3.69
N ALA A 7 -7.87 7.92 -3.99
CA ALA A 7 -8.51 7.13 -2.96
C ALA A 7 -7.49 6.53 -1.99
N ILE A 8 -6.37 6.04 -2.52
CA ILE A 8 -5.28 5.51 -1.69
C ILE A 8 -4.73 6.62 -0.79
N GLU A 9 -4.44 7.79 -1.37
CA GLU A 9 -3.90 8.93 -0.62
C GLU A 9 -4.85 9.39 0.48
N GLU A 10 -6.14 9.48 0.18
CA GLU A 10 -7.14 9.92 1.15
C GLU A 10 -7.27 8.95 2.31
N LYS A 11 -7.25 7.65 2.01
CA LYS A 11 -7.29 6.63 3.05
C LYS A 11 -6.07 6.71 3.96
N ILE A 12 -4.90 6.90 3.39
CA ILE A 12 -3.67 7.05 4.16
C ILE A 12 -3.74 8.28 5.05
N LYS A 13 -4.20 9.41 4.51
CA LYS A 13 -4.37 10.62 5.31
C LYS A 13 -5.36 10.45 6.45
N SER A 14 -6.45 9.73 6.19
CA SER A 14 -7.51 9.57 7.18
C SER A 14 -7.08 8.75 8.39
N CYS A 15 -6.05 7.94 8.28
CA CYS A 15 -5.54 7.17 9.42
C CYS A 15 -4.55 7.96 10.29
N GLY A 16 -4.28 9.21 9.93
CA GLY A 16 -3.37 10.07 10.70
C GLY A 16 -1.92 10.03 10.25
N TYR A 17 -1.62 9.42 9.11
CA TYR A 17 -0.25 9.34 8.59
C TYR A 17 0.31 10.76 8.43
N PRO A 18 1.46 11.07 9.07
CA PRO A 18 1.93 12.45 9.17
C PRO A 18 2.71 12.98 7.98
N ARG A 19 3.00 12.13 7.00
CA ARG A 19 3.84 12.51 5.86
C ARG A 19 3.04 12.49 4.57
N ALA A 20 3.52 13.22 3.57
CA ALA A 20 2.93 13.17 2.23
C ALA A 20 3.28 11.83 1.57
N ILE A 21 2.33 11.25 0.85
CA ILE A 21 2.51 10.01 0.13
C ILE A 21 1.80 10.11 -1.21
N SER A 22 2.41 9.54 -2.25
CA SER A 22 1.79 9.46 -3.57
C SER A 22 1.07 8.13 -3.73
N GLY A 23 -0.24 8.18 -4.00
CA GLY A 23 -1.02 6.98 -4.28
C GLY A 23 -0.52 6.26 -5.53
N GLU A 24 -0.07 7.02 -6.52
CA GLU A 24 0.53 6.45 -7.72
C GLU A 24 1.80 5.67 -7.41
N ALA A 25 2.67 6.21 -6.56
CA ALA A 25 3.90 5.52 -6.16
C ALA A 25 3.60 4.21 -5.43
N VAL A 26 2.61 4.22 -4.55
CA VAL A 26 2.17 3.01 -3.84
C VAL A 26 1.65 1.97 -4.82
N TYR A 27 0.78 2.39 -5.73
CA TYR A 27 0.18 1.49 -6.72
C TYR A 27 1.24 0.87 -7.62
N GLU A 28 2.14 1.69 -8.15
CA GLU A 28 3.20 1.20 -9.04
C GLU A 28 4.16 0.26 -8.33
N ASP A 29 4.48 0.54 -7.07
CA ASP A 29 5.32 -0.34 -6.28
C ASP A 29 4.69 -1.72 -6.10
N ILE A 30 3.39 -1.77 -5.81
CA ILE A 30 2.69 -3.05 -5.69
C ILE A 30 2.70 -3.78 -7.03
N CYS A 31 2.40 -3.09 -8.11
CA CYS A 31 2.40 -3.69 -9.45
C CYS A 31 3.75 -4.30 -9.80
N ASP A 32 4.84 -3.60 -9.48
CA ASP A 32 6.18 -4.11 -9.72
C ASP A 32 6.48 -5.36 -8.89
N GLN A 33 6.03 -5.38 -7.64
CA GLN A 33 6.31 -6.50 -6.77
C GLN A 33 5.50 -7.75 -7.10
N ILE A 34 4.29 -7.59 -7.61
CA ILE A 34 3.44 -8.74 -7.95
C ILE A 34 3.71 -9.29 -9.34
N ASP A 35 4.52 -8.62 -10.14
CA ASP A 35 4.85 -9.07 -11.49
C ASP A 35 5.42 -10.48 -11.44
N GLY A 36 4.79 -11.40 -12.19
CA GLY A 36 5.19 -12.80 -12.21
C GLY A 36 4.70 -13.64 -11.04
N LYS A 37 3.96 -13.09 -10.09
CA LYS A 37 3.41 -13.86 -8.98
C LYS A 37 2.14 -14.59 -9.38
N GLU A 38 1.97 -15.79 -8.84
CA GLU A 38 0.75 -16.55 -9.02
C GLU A 38 -0.38 -16.02 -8.15
N ASN A 39 -1.62 -16.40 -8.44
CA ASN A 39 -2.77 -16.04 -7.64
C ASN A 39 -2.59 -16.52 -6.19
N GLY A 40 -2.97 -15.68 -5.24
CA GLY A 40 -2.86 -16.00 -3.83
C GLY A 40 -2.73 -14.76 -2.97
N SER A 41 -2.61 -14.98 -1.67
CA SER A 41 -2.43 -13.89 -0.70
C SER A 41 -0.96 -13.73 -0.36
N TYR A 42 -0.51 -12.48 -0.31
CA TYR A 42 0.89 -12.15 -0.07
C TYR A 42 1.01 -10.98 0.91
N VAL A 43 2.13 -10.97 1.63
CA VAL A 43 2.53 -9.82 2.43
C VAL A 43 3.82 -9.29 1.80
N LEU A 44 3.79 -8.06 1.30
CA LEU A 44 4.91 -7.44 0.63
C LEU A 44 5.44 -6.28 1.47
N LEU A 45 6.74 -6.10 1.47
CA LEU A 45 7.38 -5.00 2.19
C LEU A 45 8.02 -4.04 1.20
N SER A 46 7.92 -2.76 1.50
CA SER A 46 8.54 -1.72 0.70
C SER A 46 9.12 -0.64 1.63
N LYS A 47 10.18 0.00 1.18
CA LYS A 47 10.81 1.06 1.95
C LYS A 47 10.64 2.37 1.20
N PHE A 48 9.82 3.25 1.75
CA PHE A 48 9.67 4.62 1.26
C PHE A 48 10.47 5.52 2.19
N GLU A 49 11.38 6.27 1.70
CA GLU A 49 12.31 7.04 2.52
C GLU A 49 13.17 6.11 3.39
N ASP A 50 14.12 6.65 4.11
CA ASP A 50 15.09 5.86 4.87
C ASP A 50 14.47 5.18 6.09
N ASP A 51 13.38 5.72 6.61
CA ASP A 51 12.80 5.28 7.87
C ASP A 51 11.33 4.85 7.78
N ALA A 52 10.76 4.80 6.59
CA ALA A 52 9.36 4.44 6.39
C ALA A 52 9.26 3.06 5.74
N ILE A 53 8.69 2.10 6.44
CA ILE A 53 8.49 0.74 5.94
C ILE A 53 7.01 0.50 5.77
N PHE A 54 6.60 0.16 4.55
CA PHE A 54 5.22 -0.14 4.22
C PHE A 54 5.06 -1.65 4.07
N GLU A 55 4.01 -2.18 4.67
CA GLU A 55 3.66 -3.60 4.59
C GLU A 55 2.30 -3.71 3.91
N TYR A 56 2.28 -4.35 2.75
CA TYR A 56 1.07 -4.53 1.97
C TYR A 56 0.51 -5.93 2.17
N HIS A 57 -0.73 -6.02 2.60
CA HIS A 57 -1.47 -7.30 2.65
C HIS A 57 -2.37 -7.33 1.43
N ILE A 58 -1.99 -8.11 0.42
CA ILE A 58 -2.68 -8.12 -0.87
C ILE A 58 -3.11 -9.53 -1.26
N THR A 59 -4.08 -9.58 -2.17
CA THR A 59 -4.48 -10.80 -2.86
C THR A 59 -4.27 -10.58 -4.35
N VAL A 60 -3.53 -11.48 -4.99
CA VAL A 60 -3.29 -11.43 -6.43
C VAL A 60 -4.28 -12.36 -7.12
N MET A 61 -4.98 -11.82 -8.12
CA MET A 61 -5.92 -12.60 -8.94
C MET A 61 -5.82 -12.16 -10.40
N ASP A 62 -5.48 -13.10 -11.28
CA ASP A 62 -5.45 -12.87 -12.73
C ASP A 62 -4.59 -11.66 -13.13
N GLN A 63 -3.40 -11.54 -12.54
CA GLN A 63 -2.43 -10.47 -12.78
C GLN A 63 -2.88 -9.10 -12.28
N ASP A 64 -3.95 -9.08 -11.50
CA ASP A 64 -4.41 -7.88 -10.81
C ASP A 64 -4.28 -8.12 -9.30
N PHE A 65 -4.59 -7.12 -8.49
CA PHE A 65 -4.49 -7.29 -7.05
C PHE A 65 -5.59 -6.53 -6.31
N ASN A 66 -5.85 -7.00 -5.09
CA ASN A 66 -6.71 -6.30 -4.15
C ASN A 66 -5.88 -5.98 -2.91
N LEU A 67 -5.77 -4.69 -2.58
CA LEU A 67 -5.06 -4.25 -1.38
C LEU A 67 -6.06 -4.21 -0.22
N GLY A 68 -5.91 -5.11 0.73
CA GLY A 68 -6.79 -5.17 1.89
C GLY A 68 -6.32 -4.28 3.03
N ILE A 69 -5.08 -4.46 3.46
CA ILE A 69 -4.53 -3.72 4.60
C ILE A 69 -3.17 -3.15 4.22
N LEU A 70 -2.93 -1.91 4.63
CA LEU A 70 -1.63 -1.26 4.50
C LEU A 70 -1.17 -0.84 5.89
N THR A 71 -0.02 -1.34 6.31
CA THR A 71 0.61 -0.95 7.57
C THR A 71 1.85 -0.12 7.26
N MET A 72 1.93 1.07 7.86
CA MET A 72 3.03 2.00 7.63
C MET A 72 3.78 2.19 8.93
N ARG A 73 5.05 1.80 8.96
CA ARG A 73 5.88 1.87 10.16
C ARG A 73 6.87 3.01 10.05
N LEU A 74 6.78 3.93 10.98
CA LEU A 74 7.65 5.10 11.08
C LEU A 74 8.26 5.15 12.47
N PRO A 75 9.37 5.90 12.66
CA PRO A 75 9.88 6.13 14.02
C PRO A 75 8.86 6.81 14.93
N GLU A 76 7.95 7.61 14.36
CA GLU A 76 6.90 8.29 15.11
C GLU A 76 5.79 7.36 15.57
N GLY A 77 5.61 6.22 14.90
CA GLY A 77 4.56 5.29 15.24
C GLY A 77 4.16 4.38 14.10
N VAL A 78 3.16 3.57 14.32
CA VAL A 78 2.64 2.63 13.32
C VAL A 78 1.23 3.06 12.94
N PHE A 79 0.98 3.15 11.64
CA PHE A 79 -0.31 3.57 11.10
C PHE A 79 -0.86 2.44 10.23
N LYS A 80 -2.15 2.19 10.33
CA LYS A 80 -2.78 1.08 9.63
C LYS A 80 -4.06 1.52 8.95
N VAL A 81 -4.22 1.11 7.69
CA VAL A 81 -5.41 1.43 6.89
C VAL A 81 -6.02 0.14 6.40
N ASN A 82 -7.33 0.01 6.56
CA ASN A 82 -8.09 -1.11 6.01
C ASN A 82 -8.86 -0.62 4.79
N PHE A 83 -8.51 -1.13 3.62
CA PHE A 83 -9.14 -0.72 2.35
C PHE A 83 -10.44 -1.47 2.06
N ASP A 84 -10.74 -2.52 2.83
CA ASP A 84 -11.97 -3.29 2.66
C ASP A 84 -13.17 -2.69 3.41
N GLU A 85 -12.95 -1.64 4.17
CA GLU A 85 -14.02 -0.95 4.90
C GLU A 85 -14.56 0.24 4.15
#